data_79c781fea33f415094ea14f72372b12b
#
_entry.id   79c781fea33f415094ea14f72372b12b
#
_cell.length_a   1.000
_cell.length_b   1.000
_cell.length_c   1.000
_cell.angle_alpha   90.00
_cell.angle_beta   90.00
_cell.angle_gamma   90.00
#
_symmetry.space_group_name_H-M   'P 1'
#
loop_
_entity.id
_entity.type
_entity.pdbx_description
1 polymer ?
#
loop_
_entity_poly.entity_id
_entity_poly.type
_entity_poly.pdbx_seq_one_letter_code
_entity_poly.pdbx_strand_id
1 'polypeptide(L)'
;MEKNSNIEMITGDPKKAINKLSLPIIASMFLIFANNIIDSIWVAGLGPEPLAALGYITPLFMILVGFGNGIGAGGNSLISRYIGAEDRHSANNAAIHNLILSVIISIIISIVFIFSMKSLLIMMGAESVIGYATEYGFIIFVWTFALLMPPIVGGAFRAEGDIKRATIPIALAAIINMVLDPIFIYTLNLGIAGAAWATALGPFISLLLMFYWIFVKKDTYLSYNLKDFTNDFSMYKDILVVGIPASLEQLVLSVLTIFVNYMLTIVSGPVAVAVYTAGWRIINIGMLPAIGVGTAAISVAGVAFGAKKYENLRVTARYAVKVALIASIIVCIILNVFANQIAFIFSYSENSAQLAQAIAGFLQIMCLFILYVPFGASAGNVFQGVGKGTISFLLTTFREFILVLIFAYLLGFVFNMGEFGIYCGMLLGGGLGSLICYACIELYINRLIKRRNANGI
;
A
#
# COMPACT_ATOMS: atom_id res chain seq x y z
N MET A 1 -12.85 16.75 -23.98
CA MET A 1 -11.90 15.91 -24.73
C MET A 1 -11.08 14.98 -23.80
N GLU A 2 -10.48 15.48 -22.74
CA GLU A 2 -9.63 14.67 -21.85
C GLU A 2 -10.38 13.52 -21.11
N LYS A 3 -11.65 13.72 -20.72
CA LYS A 3 -12.49 12.69 -20.07
C LYS A 3 -12.65 11.42 -20.91
N ASN A 4 -12.98 11.57 -22.19
CA ASN A 4 -13.19 10.43 -23.08
C ASN A 4 -11.87 9.72 -23.37
N SER A 5 -10.76 10.46 -23.50
CA SER A 5 -9.43 9.90 -23.72
C SER A 5 -8.94 8.99 -22.56
N ASN A 6 -9.31 9.30 -21.30
CA ASN A 6 -8.93 8.47 -20.16
C ASN A 6 -9.74 7.17 -20.14
N ILE A 7 -11.04 7.25 -20.42
CA ILE A 7 -11.90 6.05 -20.54
C ILE A 7 -11.48 5.18 -21.72
N GLU A 8 -11.27 5.76 -22.89
CA GLU A 8 -10.77 5.03 -24.07
C GLU A 8 -9.43 4.33 -23.79
N MET A 9 -8.58 4.98 -23.00
CA MET A 9 -7.29 4.40 -22.62
C MET A 9 -7.46 3.18 -21.72
N ILE A 10 -8.34 3.25 -20.68
CA ILE A 10 -8.48 2.15 -19.72
C ILE A 10 -9.35 1.00 -20.25
N THR A 11 -10.29 1.28 -21.18
CA THR A 11 -11.13 0.27 -21.84
C THR A 11 -10.48 -0.33 -23.08
N GLY A 12 -9.40 0.28 -23.57
CA GLY A 12 -8.66 -0.12 -24.78
C GLY A 12 -7.65 -1.23 -24.52
N ASP A 13 -6.39 -0.99 -24.95
CA ASP A 13 -5.28 -1.96 -24.81
C ASP A 13 -4.80 -2.01 -23.34
N PRO A 14 -4.92 -3.16 -22.67
CA PRO A 14 -4.49 -3.33 -21.28
C PRO A 14 -3.00 -2.99 -21.05
N LYS A 15 -2.14 -3.25 -22.03
CA LYS A 15 -0.70 -2.99 -21.91
C LYS A 15 -0.42 -1.49 -21.85
N LYS A 16 -1.07 -0.70 -22.72
CA LYS A 16 -0.95 0.76 -22.72
C LYS A 16 -1.52 1.34 -21.42
N ALA A 17 -2.66 0.81 -20.96
CA ALA A 17 -3.30 1.24 -19.73
C ALA A 17 -2.39 1.01 -18.51
N ILE A 18 -1.83 -0.20 -18.34
CA ILE A 18 -0.90 -0.51 -17.26
C ILE A 18 0.30 0.44 -17.27
N ASN A 19 0.97 0.62 -18.40
CA ASN A 19 2.16 1.49 -18.48
C ASN A 19 1.83 2.95 -18.14
N LYS A 20 0.70 3.47 -18.64
CA LYS A 20 0.30 4.86 -18.40
C LYS A 20 -0.12 5.12 -16.96
N LEU A 21 -0.75 4.14 -16.31
CA LEU A 21 -1.17 4.24 -14.92
C LEU A 21 -0.03 3.99 -13.92
N SER A 22 0.83 2.99 -14.18
CA SER A 22 1.83 2.56 -13.20
C SER A 22 2.91 3.60 -12.94
N LEU A 23 3.42 4.29 -13.97
CA LEU A 23 4.55 5.21 -13.79
C LEU A 23 4.26 6.37 -12.83
N PRO A 24 3.13 7.11 -12.94
CA PRO A 24 2.79 8.14 -11.96
C PRO A 24 2.50 7.57 -10.55
N ILE A 25 1.93 6.37 -10.46
CA ILE A 25 1.72 5.70 -9.16
C ILE A 25 3.05 5.41 -8.49
N ILE A 26 4.01 4.82 -9.22
CA ILE A 26 5.35 4.54 -8.71
C ILE A 26 6.03 5.83 -8.26
N ALA A 27 5.99 6.89 -9.08
CA ALA A 27 6.57 8.19 -8.72
C ALA A 27 5.96 8.77 -7.44
N SER A 28 4.63 8.67 -7.27
CA SER A 28 3.96 9.13 -6.05
C SER A 28 4.34 8.30 -4.81
N MET A 29 4.54 6.99 -4.97
CA MET A 29 5.00 6.13 -3.88
C MET A 29 6.42 6.47 -3.42
N PHE A 30 7.33 6.75 -4.36
CA PHE A 30 8.67 7.23 -4.01
C PHE A 30 8.63 8.57 -3.28
N LEU A 31 7.75 9.47 -3.69
CA LEU A 31 7.59 10.77 -3.04
C LEU A 31 7.04 10.63 -1.60
N ILE A 32 6.05 9.77 -1.38
CA ILE A 32 5.56 9.43 -0.03
C ILE A 32 6.70 8.88 0.83
N PHE A 33 7.50 7.98 0.27
CA PHE A 33 8.63 7.40 1.01
C PHE A 33 9.68 8.45 1.38
N ALA A 34 10.04 9.33 0.45
CA ALA A 34 10.94 10.45 0.71
C ALA A 34 10.38 11.38 1.79
N ASN A 35 9.09 11.67 1.73
CA ASN A 35 8.39 12.46 2.75
C ASN A 35 8.53 11.84 4.15
N ASN A 36 8.29 10.53 4.29
CA ASN A 36 8.41 9.84 5.58
C ASN A 36 9.83 9.90 6.16
N ILE A 37 10.86 9.89 5.31
CA ILE A 37 12.25 10.06 5.75
C ILE A 37 12.46 11.49 6.26
N ILE A 38 12.05 12.49 5.50
CA ILE A 38 12.23 13.92 5.81
C ILE A 38 11.48 14.27 7.11
N ASP A 39 10.24 13.82 7.26
CA ASP A 39 9.47 14.00 8.50
C ASP A 39 10.21 13.40 9.71
N SER A 40 10.73 12.19 9.59
CA SER A 40 11.52 11.55 10.64
C SER A 40 12.79 12.34 10.99
N ILE A 41 13.45 12.99 10.02
CA ILE A 41 14.63 13.83 10.24
C ILE A 41 14.24 15.09 11.04
N TRP A 42 13.14 15.74 10.67
CA TRP A 42 12.68 16.93 11.41
C TRP A 42 12.28 16.60 12.84
N VAL A 43 11.55 15.49 13.07
CA VAL A 43 11.18 15.06 14.42
C VAL A 43 12.40 14.63 15.24
N ALA A 44 13.41 14.01 14.61
CA ALA A 44 14.67 13.66 15.30
C ALA A 44 15.40 14.87 15.87
N GLY A 45 15.28 16.03 15.24
CA GLY A 45 15.83 17.31 15.74
C GLY A 45 15.21 17.81 17.05
N LEU A 46 14.03 17.29 17.46
CA LEU A 46 13.38 17.58 18.73
C LEU A 46 13.97 16.78 19.91
N GLY A 47 14.76 15.75 19.63
CA GLY A 47 15.36 14.89 20.65
C GLY A 47 14.83 13.45 20.64
N PRO A 48 15.35 12.59 21.52
CA PRO A 48 15.06 11.17 21.51
C PRO A 48 13.63 10.82 21.93
N GLU A 49 13.04 11.57 22.87
CA GLU A 49 11.71 11.29 23.39
C GLU A 49 10.59 11.51 22.36
N PRO A 50 10.52 12.66 21.63
CA PRO A 50 9.58 12.86 20.55
C PRO A 50 9.75 11.83 19.40
N LEU A 51 11.00 11.49 19.07
CA LEU A 51 11.27 10.47 18.03
C LEU A 51 10.78 9.08 18.46
N ALA A 52 10.98 8.72 19.74
CA ALA A 52 10.45 7.48 20.28
C ALA A 52 8.90 7.45 20.30
N ALA A 53 8.27 8.59 20.64
CA ALA A 53 6.82 8.75 20.61
C ALA A 53 6.27 8.51 19.18
N LEU A 54 6.91 9.10 18.15
CA LEU A 54 6.58 8.88 16.75
C LEU A 54 6.69 7.38 16.39
N GLY A 55 7.71 6.69 16.89
CA GLY A 55 7.89 5.26 16.71
C GLY A 55 6.71 4.43 17.22
N TYR A 56 6.17 4.77 18.39
CA TYR A 56 5.02 4.09 18.98
C TYR A 56 3.69 4.40 18.26
N ILE A 57 3.53 5.60 17.70
CA ILE A 57 2.33 5.96 16.92
C ILE A 57 2.36 5.36 15.51
N THR A 58 3.52 5.14 14.93
CA THR A 58 3.67 4.65 13.55
C THR A 58 2.85 3.39 13.25
N PRO A 59 2.79 2.33 14.08
CA PRO A 59 1.95 1.16 13.81
C PRO A 59 0.46 1.50 13.72
N LEU A 60 -0.03 2.39 14.59
CA LEU A 60 -1.43 2.82 14.58
C LEU A 60 -1.74 3.65 13.33
N PHE A 61 -0.81 4.51 12.92
CA PHE A 61 -0.91 5.27 11.67
C PHE A 61 -0.91 4.35 10.45
N MET A 62 -0.11 3.28 10.43
CA MET A 62 -0.08 2.31 9.33
C MET A 62 -1.39 1.53 9.20
N ILE A 63 -2.08 1.24 10.31
CA ILE A 63 -3.42 0.66 10.28
C ILE A 63 -4.39 1.62 9.58
N LEU A 64 -4.36 2.91 9.93
CA LEU A 64 -5.19 3.94 9.31
C LEU A 64 -4.93 4.03 7.80
N VAL A 65 -3.67 4.12 7.39
CA VAL A 65 -3.27 4.13 5.96
C VAL A 65 -3.72 2.86 5.24
N GLY A 66 -3.60 1.71 5.89
CA GLY A 66 -4.07 0.42 5.38
C GLY A 66 -5.57 0.43 5.07
N PHE A 67 -6.40 0.99 5.95
CA PHE A 67 -7.84 1.15 5.70
C PHE A 67 -8.12 2.10 4.53
N GLY A 68 -7.42 3.23 4.45
CA GLY A 68 -7.56 4.16 3.33
C GLY A 68 -7.28 3.52 1.98
N ASN A 69 -6.15 2.82 1.88
CA ASN A 69 -5.74 2.13 0.66
C ASN A 69 -6.65 0.96 0.32
N GLY A 70 -7.03 0.14 1.32
CA GLY A 70 -7.89 -1.01 1.11
C GLY A 70 -9.30 -0.62 0.64
N ILE A 71 -9.96 0.30 1.33
CA ILE A 71 -11.29 0.80 0.92
C ILE A 71 -11.18 1.50 -0.44
N GLY A 72 -10.09 2.24 -0.69
CA GLY A 72 -9.80 2.81 -2.01
C GLY A 72 -9.67 1.77 -3.12
N ALA A 73 -9.08 0.62 -2.83
CA ALA A 73 -9.02 -0.51 -3.77
C ALA A 73 -10.41 -1.13 -3.99
N GLY A 74 -11.24 -1.22 -2.94
CA GLY A 74 -12.62 -1.68 -3.03
C GLY A 74 -13.48 -0.80 -3.94
N GLY A 75 -13.44 0.51 -3.73
CA GLY A 75 -14.11 1.50 -4.59
C GLY A 75 -13.61 1.46 -6.03
N ASN A 76 -12.29 1.43 -6.22
CA ASN A 76 -11.67 1.26 -7.54
C ASN A 76 -12.18 0.00 -8.25
N SER A 77 -12.19 -1.13 -7.57
CA SER A 77 -12.65 -2.42 -8.11
C SER A 77 -14.10 -2.36 -8.58
N LEU A 78 -15.01 -1.83 -7.76
CA LEU A 78 -16.43 -1.77 -8.10
C LEU A 78 -16.69 -0.80 -9.26
N ILE A 79 -16.15 0.42 -9.17
CA ILE A 79 -16.34 1.46 -10.18
C ILE A 79 -15.77 1.03 -11.53
N SER A 80 -14.54 0.46 -11.56
CA SER A 80 -13.92 0.02 -12.81
C SER A 80 -14.69 -1.13 -13.47
N ARG A 81 -15.32 -2.03 -12.69
CA ARG A 81 -16.19 -3.08 -13.22
C ARG A 81 -17.43 -2.49 -13.90
N TYR A 82 -18.08 -1.48 -13.32
CA TYR A 82 -19.21 -0.82 -13.95
C TYR A 82 -18.81 0.00 -15.18
N ILE A 83 -17.64 0.67 -15.16
CA ILE A 83 -17.08 1.33 -16.36
C ILE A 83 -16.85 0.31 -17.48
N GLY A 84 -16.28 -0.85 -17.15
CA GLY A 84 -16.08 -1.92 -18.12
C GLY A 84 -17.38 -2.51 -18.68
N ALA A 85 -18.43 -2.55 -17.87
CA ALA A 85 -19.77 -2.96 -18.30
C ALA A 85 -20.54 -1.87 -19.07
N GLU A 86 -19.93 -0.71 -19.29
CA GLU A 86 -20.54 0.49 -19.91
C GLU A 86 -21.76 1.03 -19.15
N ASP A 87 -21.93 0.62 -17.90
CA ASP A 87 -22.99 1.07 -16.99
C ASP A 87 -22.54 2.31 -16.21
N ARG A 88 -22.65 3.46 -16.87
CA ARG A 88 -22.27 4.76 -16.28
C ARG A 88 -23.12 5.15 -15.07
N HIS A 89 -24.41 4.75 -15.06
CA HIS A 89 -25.30 5.09 -13.95
C HIS A 89 -24.84 4.38 -12.67
N SER A 90 -24.60 3.07 -12.74
CA SER A 90 -24.09 2.31 -11.60
C SER A 90 -22.68 2.71 -11.21
N ALA A 91 -21.82 3.10 -12.17
CA ALA A 91 -20.48 3.63 -11.87
C ALA A 91 -20.55 4.93 -11.06
N ASN A 92 -21.42 5.88 -11.44
CA ASN A 92 -21.66 7.12 -10.69
C ASN A 92 -22.20 6.84 -9.29
N ASN A 93 -23.17 5.94 -9.20
CA ASN A 93 -23.78 5.56 -7.92
C ASN A 93 -22.74 4.89 -6.99
N ALA A 94 -21.91 3.99 -7.52
CA ALA A 94 -20.83 3.36 -6.78
C ALA A 94 -19.78 4.39 -6.28
N ALA A 95 -19.50 5.43 -7.05
CA ALA A 95 -18.59 6.50 -6.63
C ALA A 95 -19.18 7.31 -5.45
N ILE A 96 -20.48 7.58 -5.45
CA ILE A 96 -21.16 8.25 -4.32
C ILE A 96 -21.16 7.33 -3.09
N HIS A 97 -21.47 6.03 -3.24
CA HIS A 97 -21.39 5.06 -2.15
C HIS A 97 -19.98 4.97 -1.55
N ASN A 98 -18.95 4.98 -2.40
CA ASN A 98 -17.56 4.98 -1.95
C ASN A 98 -17.21 6.25 -1.15
N LEU A 99 -17.71 7.42 -1.57
CA LEU A 99 -17.52 8.68 -0.84
C LEU A 99 -18.24 8.66 0.51
N ILE A 100 -19.50 8.23 0.56
CA ILE A 100 -20.27 8.11 1.82
C ILE A 100 -19.57 7.14 2.76
N LEU A 101 -19.16 5.98 2.26
CA LEU A 101 -18.45 4.96 3.04
C LEU A 101 -17.13 5.50 3.59
N SER A 102 -16.41 6.33 2.84
CA SER A 102 -15.18 6.95 3.30
C SER A 102 -15.39 7.87 4.50
N VAL A 103 -16.47 8.63 4.50
CA VAL A 103 -16.85 9.48 5.64
C VAL A 103 -17.22 8.64 6.86
N ILE A 104 -18.06 7.62 6.68
CA ILE A 104 -18.49 6.73 7.77
C ILE A 104 -17.30 6.03 8.40
N ILE A 105 -16.43 5.42 7.59
CA ILE A 105 -15.24 4.71 8.07
C ILE A 105 -14.27 5.67 8.76
N SER A 106 -14.07 6.87 8.23
CA SER A 106 -13.21 7.88 8.85
C SER A 106 -13.70 8.26 10.25
N ILE A 107 -15.01 8.45 10.42
CA ILE A 107 -15.61 8.75 11.73
C ILE A 107 -15.43 7.59 12.70
N ILE A 108 -15.73 6.35 12.25
CA ILE A 108 -15.60 5.16 13.09
C ILE A 108 -14.16 4.97 13.55
N ILE A 109 -13.20 5.03 12.63
CA ILE A 109 -11.77 4.87 12.94
C ILE A 109 -11.28 5.99 13.85
N SER A 110 -11.68 7.25 13.59
CA SER A 110 -11.34 8.39 14.45
C SER A 110 -11.82 8.15 15.89
N ILE A 111 -13.07 7.79 16.07
CA ILE A 111 -13.66 7.52 17.40
C ILE A 111 -12.92 6.36 18.09
N VAL A 112 -12.75 5.24 17.38
CA VAL A 112 -12.07 4.06 17.94
C VAL A 112 -10.66 4.41 18.42
N PHE A 113 -9.85 5.08 17.58
CA PHE A 113 -8.47 5.40 17.95
C PHE A 113 -8.38 6.50 19.01
N ILE A 114 -9.21 7.54 18.99
CA ILE A 114 -9.21 8.58 20.03
C ILE A 114 -9.44 7.96 21.41
N PHE A 115 -10.40 7.03 21.53
CA PHE A 115 -10.72 6.41 22.82
C PHE A 115 -9.76 5.27 23.21
N SER A 116 -9.21 4.51 22.26
CA SER A 116 -8.33 3.37 22.53
C SER A 116 -6.84 3.70 22.54
N MET A 117 -6.41 4.81 21.91
CA MET A 117 -5.00 5.16 21.67
C MET A 117 -4.17 5.08 22.94
N LYS A 118 -4.59 5.73 24.03
CA LYS A 118 -3.82 5.77 25.27
C LYS A 118 -3.60 4.37 25.85
N SER A 119 -4.63 3.53 25.85
CA SER A 119 -4.54 2.15 26.34
C SER A 119 -3.62 1.31 25.45
N LEU A 120 -3.70 1.48 24.12
CA LEU A 120 -2.83 0.79 23.16
C LEU A 120 -1.37 1.21 23.35
N LEU A 121 -1.09 2.50 23.51
CA LEU A 121 0.26 3.01 23.77
C LEU A 121 0.87 2.46 25.06
N ILE A 122 0.09 2.39 26.15
CA ILE A 122 0.53 1.78 27.42
C ILE A 122 0.82 0.28 27.21
N MET A 123 -0.05 -0.45 26.53
CA MET A 123 0.19 -1.86 26.20
C MET A 123 1.45 -2.09 25.35
N MET A 124 1.82 -1.10 24.54
CA MET A 124 3.05 -1.12 23.74
C MET A 124 4.30 -0.71 24.51
N GLY A 125 4.18 -0.28 25.79
CA GLY A 125 5.30 0.14 26.62
C GLY A 125 5.73 1.61 26.39
N ALA A 126 4.84 2.47 25.89
CA ALA A 126 5.13 3.87 25.61
C ALA A 126 4.97 4.79 26.85
N GLU A 127 4.96 4.26 28.08
CA GLU A 127 4.69 5.01 29.30
C GLU A 127 5.62 6.22 29.48
N SER A 128 6.91 6.06 29.17
CA SER A 128 7.91 7.12 29.31
C SER A 128 7.70 8.31 28.38
N VAL A 129 7.05 8.11 27.24
CA VAL A 129 6.80 9.12 26.18
C VAL A 129 5.32 9.35 25.91
N ILE A 130 4.46 8.91 26.83
CA ILE A 130 3.00 8.92 26.64
C ILE A 130 2.45 10.31 26.36
N GLY A 131 3.03 11.36 26.92
CA GLY A 131 2.66 12.77 26.69
C GLY A 131 2.82 13.14 25.23
N TYR A 132 4.01 12.96 24.69
CA TYR A 132 4.32 13.24 23.27
C TYR A 132 3.52 12.35 22.32
N ALA A 133 3.39 11.06 22.64
CA ALA A 133 2.66 10.11 21.80
C ALA A 133 1.17 10.43 21.74
N THR A 134 0.53 10.80 22.86
CA THR A 134 -0.89 11.17 22.89
C THR A 134 -1.13 12.52 22.24
N GLU A 135 -0.24 13.49 22.39
CA GLU A 135 -0.32 14.80 21.73
C GLU A 135 -0.30 14.66 20.20
N TYR A 136 0.69 13.95 19.66
CA TYR A 136 0.79 13.66 18.23
C TYR A 136 -0.40 12.87 17.72
N GLY A 137 -0.68 11.75 18.39
CA GLY A 137 -1.72 10.81 17.96
C GLY A 137 -3.12 11.42 18.00
N PHE A 138 -3.43 12.28 18.99
CA PHE A 138 -4.73 12.94 19.07
C PHE A 138 -5.00 13.80 17.85
N ILE A 139 -4.03 14.61 17.42
CA ILE A 139 -4.16 15.43 16.21
C ILE A 139 -4.39 14.54 14.98
N ILE A 140 -3.57 13.50 14.79
CA ILE A 140 -3.70 12.57 13.67
C ILE A 140 -5.09 11.91 13.64
N PHE A 141 -5.56 11.42 14.79
CA PHE A 141 -6.83 10.67 14.82
C PHE A 141 -8.07 11.57 14.76
N VAL A 142 -7.99 12.82 15.21
CA VAL A 142 -9.04 13.83 14.94
C VAL A 142 -9.13 14.14 13.43
N TRP A 143 -7.98 14.21 12.74
CA TRP A 143 -7.91 14.48 11.31
C TRP A 143 -7.94 13.22 10.43
N THR A 144 -8.41 12.10 10.96
CA THR A 144 -8.52 10.81 10.24
C THR A 144 -9.21 10.95 8.89
N PHE A 145 -10.26 11.79 8.77
CA PHE A 145 -10.95 11.99 7.50
C PHE A 145 -10.03 12.59 6.42
N ALA A 146 -9.15 13.52 6.80
CA ALA A 146 -8.21 14.13 5.87
C ALA A 146 -7.14 13.13 5.38
N LEU A 147 -6.81 12.14 6.20
CA LEU A 147 -5.82 11.10 5.88
C LEU A 147 -6.42 9.93 5.09
N LEU A 148 -7.65 9.53 5.41
CA LEU A 148 -8.33 8.37 4.79
C LEU A 148 -9.00 8.70 3.46
N MET A 149 -9.63 9.87 3.33
CA MET A 149 -10.42 10.17 2.12
C MET A 149 -9.58 10.31 0.84
N PRO A 150 -8.37 10.92 0.82
CA PRO A 150 -7.61 11.05 -0.40
C PRO A 150 -7.26 9.71 -1.09
N PRO A 151 -6.76 8.66 -0.41
CA PRO A 151 -6.54 7.37 -1.06
C PRO A 151 -7.83 6.70 -1.55
N ILE A 152 -8.96 6.91 -0.85
CA ILE A 152 -10.27 6.35 -1.24
C ILE A 152 -10.81 7.06 -2.48
N VAL A 153 -10.84 8.40 -2.48
CA VAL A 153 -11.26 9.21 -3.65
C VAL A 153 -10.30 9.00 -4.83
N GLY A 154 -8.99 8.91 -4.55
CA GLY A 154 -7.97 8.55 -5.54
C GLY A 154 -8.22 7.19 -6.19
N GLY A 155 -8.83 6.24 -5.47
CA GLY A 155 -9.31 4.96 -6.00
C GLY A 155 -10.34 5.14 -7.12
N ALA A 156 -11.30 6.05 -6.94
CA ALA A 156 -12.29 6.37 -7.97
C ALA A 156 -11.65 7.03 -9.20
N PHE A 157 -10.69 7.94 -9.03
CA PHE A 157 -9.94 8.52 -10.16
C PHE A 157 -9.11 7.48 -10.91
N ARG A 158 -8.51 6.51 -10.21
CA ARG A 158 -7.82 5.38 -10.86
C ARG A 158 -8.79 4.52 -11.66
N ALA A 159 -10.02 4.32 -11.16
CA ALA A 159 -11.02 3.53 -11.85
C ALA A 159 -11.47 4.15 -13.17
N GLU A 160 -11.56 5.49 -13.26
CA GLU A 160 -11.86 6.20 -14.51
C GLU A 160 -10.63 6.47 -15.40
N GLY A 161 -9.45 5.96 -15.00
CA GLY A 161 -8.19 6.15 -15.73
C GLY A 161 -7.57 7.54 -15.60
N ASP A 162 -8.10 8.41 -14.73
CA ASP A 162 -7.55 9.74 -14.48
C ASP A 162 -6.41 9.69 -13.46
N ILE A 163 -5.27 9.22 -13.94
CA ILE A 163 -4.11 9.02 -13.08
C ILE A 163 -3.52 10.34 -12.55
N LYS A 164 -3.66 11.43 -13.30
CA LYS A 164 -3.17 12.74 -12.87
C LYS A 164 -3.91 13.19 -11.61
N ARG A 165 -5.25 13.10 -11.60
CA ARG A 165 -6.08 13.45 -10.44
C ARG A 165 -5.93 12.46 -9.29
N ALA A 166 -5.52 11.23 -9.56
CA ALA A 166 -5.21 10.27 -8.52
C ALA A 166 -3.85 10.51 -7.85
N THR A 167 -2.85 11.06 -8.56
CA THR A 167 -1.46 11.16 -8.08
C THR A 167 -1.02 12.57 -7.69
N ILE A 168 -1.51 13.62 -8.37
CA ILE A 168 -1.17 15.02 -8.03
C ILE A 168 -1.51 15.36 -6.57
N PRO A 169 -2.67 14.99 -6.01
CA PRO A 169 -2.98 15.28 -4.61
C PRO A 169 -2.01 14.61 -3.63
N ILE A 170 -1.56 13.40 -3.94
CA ILE A 170 -0.57 12.67 -3.13
C ILE A 170 0.76 13.44 -3.13
N ALA A 171 1.22 13.87 -4.32
CA ALA A 171 2.43 14.66 -4.45
C ALA A 171 2.31 16.01 -3.73
N LEU A 172 1.18 16.67 -3.86
CA LEU A 172 0.90 17.94 -3.19
C LEU A 172 0.91 17.78 -1.67
N ALA A 173 0.25 16.73 -1.13
CA ALA A 173 0.26 16.43 0.30
C ALA A 173 1.68 16.27 0.85
N ALA A 174 2.52 15.49 0.16
CA ALA A 174 3.89 15.25 0.54
C ALA A 174 4.73 16.55 0.53
N ILE A 175 4.62 17.36 -0.52
CA ILE A 175 5.34 18.62 -0.64
C ILE A 175 4.91 19.62 0.45
N ILE A 176 3.60 19.73 0.68
CA ILE A 176 3.07 20.62 1.73
C ILE A 176 3.58 20.18 3.11
N ASN A 177 3.54 18.89 3.41
CA ASN A 177 4.03 18.37 4.68
C ASN A 177 5.52 18.68 4.86
N MET A 178 6.38 18.37 3.87
CA MET A 178 7.82 18.67 3.91
C MET A 178 8.12 20.16 4.19
N VAL A 179 7.30 21.07 3.65
CA VAL A 179 7.46 22.51 3.85
C VAL A 179 6.91 22.96 5.20
N LEU A 180 5.78 22.42 5.64
CA LEU A 180 5.15 22.82 6.89
C LEU A 180 5.86 22.25 8.13
N ASP A 181 6.50 21.08 8.03
CA ASP A 181 7.21 20.46 9.15
C ASP A 181 8.19 21.43 9.84
N PRO A 182 9.22 21.97 9.16
CA PRO A 182 10.17 22.87 9.82
C PRO A 182 9.51 24.16 10.32
N ILE A 183 8.48 24.65 9.66
CA ILE A 183 7.75 25.86 10.06
C ILE A 183 7.00 25.60 11.37
N PHE A 184 6.25 24.52 11.43
CA PHE A 184 5.41 24.22 12.61
C PHE A 184 6.23 23.71 13.78
N ILE A 185 7.21 22.86 13.51
CA ILE A 185 8.07 22.28 14.55
C ILE A 185 8.94 23.36 15.21
N TYR A 186 9.67 24.14 14.40
CA TYR A 186 10.72 25.02 14.91
C TYR A 186 10.32 26.50 14.90
N THR A 187 9.75 27.02 13.78
CA THR A 187 9.44 28.44 13.68
C THR A 187 8.27 28.84 14.58
N LEU A 188 7.23 28.02 14.63
CA LEU A 188 6.07 28.20 15.51
C LEU A 188 6.26 27.56 16.89
N ASN A 189 7.38 26.86 17.13
CA ASN A 189 7.70 26.17 18.38
C ASN A 189 6.60 25.20 18.87
N LEU A 190 5.89 24.57 17.95
CA LEU A 190 4.85 23.59 18.30
C LEU A 190 5.43 22.19 18.60
N GLY A 191 6.72 21.97 18.40
CA GLY A 191 7.35 20.69 18.67
C GLY A 191 6.69 19.53 17.90
N ILE A 192 6.42 18.41 18.60
CA ILE A 192 5.83 17.21 17.99
C ILE A 192 4.39 17.45 17.51
N ALA A 193 3.61 18.31 18.16
CA ALA A 193 2.29 18.71 17.67
C ALA A 193 2.39 19.40 16.29
N GLY A 194 3.48 20.17 16.06
CA GLY A 194 3.75 20.80 14.76
C GLY A 194 3.88 19.78 13.63
N ALA A 195 4.64 18.69 13.86
CA ALA A 195 4.75 17.57 12.92
C ALA A 195 3.39 16.92 12.65
N ALA A 196 2.56 16.70 13.70
CA ALA A 196 1.22 16.14 13.53
C ALA A 196 0.30 17.05 12.69
N TRP A 197 0.33 18.36 12.93
CA TRP A 197 -0.42 19.33 12.13
C TRP A 197 0.01 19.36 10.67
N ALA A 198 1.32 19.33 10.39
CA ALA A 198 1.82 19.30 9.03
C ALA A 198 1.38 18.02 8.31
N THR A 199 1.44 16.85 9.00
CA THR A 199 1.00 15.54 8.49
C THR A 199 -0.51 15.52 8.22
N ALA A 200 -1.33 16.25 8.96
CA ALA A 200 -2.77 16.34 8.75
C ALA A 200 -3.16 17.35 7.66
N LEU A 201 -2.51 18.52 7.62
CA LEU A 201 -2.87 19.61 6.71
C LEU A 201 -2.48 19.32 5.26
N GLY A 202 -1.38 18.62 4.99
CA GLY A 202 -1.00 18.23 3.64
C GLY A 202 -2.11 17.45 2.92
N PRO A 203 -2.53 16.30 3.46
CA PRO A 203 -3.66 15.53 2.90
C PRO A 203 -4.99 16.29 2.90
N PHE A 204 -5.25 17.15 3.89
CA PHE A 204 -6.46 17.98 3.92
C PHE A 204 -6.54 18.94 2.73
N ILE A 205 -5.46 19.68 2.45
CA ILE A 205 -5.41 20.58 1.28
C ILE A 205 -5.56 19.78 -0.02
N SER A 206 -4.97 18.61 -0.08
CA SER A 206 -5.11 17.69 -1.20
C SER A 206 -6.54 17.20 -1.39
N LEU A 207 -7.26 16.93 -0.29
CA LEU A 207 -8.67 16.57 -0.31
C LEU A 207 -9.53 17.72 -0.83
N LEU A 208 -9.26 18.96 -0.41
CA LEU A 208 -9.95 20.14 -0.94
C LEU A 208 -9.75 20.29 -2.45
N LEU A 209 -8.54 20.02 -2.96
CA LEU A 209 -8.28 20.02 -4.39
C LEU A 209 -9.09 18.92 -5.13
N MET A 210 -9.18 17.72 -4.56
CA MET A 210 -10.03 16.65 -5.12
C MET A 210 -11.50 17.03 -5.15
N PHE A 211 -12.00 17.62 -4.07
CA PHE A 211 -13.40 18.11 -3.99
C PHE A 211 -13.66 19.26 -4.96
N TYR A 212 -12.70 20.17 -5.14
CA TYR A 212 -12.80 21.20 -6.16
C TYR A 212 -13.04 20.60 -7.56
N TRP A 213 -12.29 19.57 -7.95
CA TRP A 213 -12.50 18.89 -9.23
C TRP A 213 -13.85 18.19 -9.35
N ILE A 214 -14.31 17.56 -8.26
CA ILE A 214 -15.56 16.79 -8.23
C ILE A 214 -16.79 17.73 -8.23
N PHE A 215 -16.81 18.70 -7.32
CA PHE A 215 -18.04 19.46 -7.04
C PHE A 215 -18.10 20.83 -7.71
N VAL A 216 -16.97 21.48 -7.94
CA VAL A 216 -16.90 22.82 -8.52
C VAL A 216 -16.65 22.75 -10.02
N LYS A 217 -15.53 22.15 -10.43
CA LYS A 217 -15.16 22.05 -11.83
C LYS A 217 -16.00 21.03 -12.61
N LYS A 218 -16.43 19.96 -11.95
CA LYS A 218 -17.34 18.92 -12.51
C LYS A 218 -16.85 18.33 -13.84
N ASP A 219 -15.53 18.25 -14.00
CA ASP A 219 -14.92 17.79 -15.23
C ASP A 219 -14.35 16.37 -15.13
N THR A 220 -14.73 15.61 -14.10
CA THR A 220 -14.49 14.17 -13.94
C THR A 220 -15.45 13.35 -14.80
N TYR A 221 -15.08 12.13 -15.20
CA TYR A 221 -15.98 11.23 -15.93
C TYR A 221 -17.16 10.81 -15.04
N LEU A 222 -16.85 10.47 -13.80
CA LEU A 222 -17.86 10.14 -12.80
C LEU A 222 -18.61 11.41 -12.36
N SER A 223 -19.91 11.29 -12.20
CA SER A 223 -20.78 12.35 -11.69
C SER A 223 -21.19 12.03 -10.25
N TYR A 224 -21.00 13.00 -9.36
CA TYR A 224 -21.38 12.90 -7.95
C TYR A 224 -22.68 13.68 -7.68
N ASN A 225 -23.68 13.52 -8.57
CA ASN A 225 -24.96 14.18 -8.43
C ASN A 225 -25.86 13.40 -7.46
N LEU A 226 -26.11 13.97 -6.29
CA LEU A 226 -26.94 13.35 -5.25
C LEU A 226 -28.42 13.17 -5.67
N LYS A 227 -28.86 13.82 -6.73
CA LYS A 227 -30.25 13.65 -7.25
C LYS A 227 -30.45 12.28 -7.92
N ASP A 228 -29.36 11.72 -8.46
CA ASP A 228 -29.35 10.42 -9.13
C ASP A 228 -28.92 9.29 -8.16
N PHE A 229 -28.73 9.62 -6.89
CA PHE A 229 -28.30 8.66 -5.87
C PHE A 229 -29.45 7.71 -5.49
N THR A 230 -29.20 6.43 -5.64
CA THR A 230 -30.07 5.36 -5.13
C THR A 230 -29.29 4.57 -4.10
N ASN A 231 -29.79 4.51 -2.88
CA ASN A 231 -29.12 3.79 -1.81
C ASN A 231 -29.25 2.28 -2.04
N ASP A 232 -28.12 1.64 -2.41
CA ASP A 232 -28.04 0.21 -2.64
C ASP A 232 -27.01 -0.41 -1.69
N PHE A 233 -27.49 -1.16 -0.72
CA PHE A 233 -26.66 -1.85 0.27
C PHE A 233 -25.70 -2.86 -0.37
N SER A 234 -26.01 -3.39 -1.55
CA SER A 234 -25.13 -4.30 -2.26
C SER A 234 -23.83 -3.62 -2.68
N MET A 235 -23.87 -2.34 -3.06
CA MET A 235 -22.68 -1.56 -3.43
C MET A 235 -21.73 -1.36 -2.24
N TYR A 236 -22.25 -1.05 -1.05
CA TYR A 236 -21.42 -0.99 0.16
C TYR A 236 -20.77 -2.33 0.44
N LYS A 237 -21.54 -3.43 0.37
CA LYS A 237 -21.02 -4.78 0.55
C LYS A 237 -19.93 -5.11 -0.46
N ASP A 238 -20.12 -4.78 -1.73
CA ASP A 238 -19.17 -5.05 -2.80
C ASP A 238 -17.86 -4.27 -2.64
N ILE A 239 -17.92 -3.03 -2.15
CA ILE A 239 -16.74 -2.24 -1.79
C ILE A 239 -16.03 -2.89 -0.60
N LEU A 240 -16.77 -3.26 0.45
CA LEU A 240 -16.21 -3.81 1.69
C LEU A 240 -15.63 -5.21 1.51
N VAL A 241 -16.21 -6.06 0.65
CA VAL A 241 -15.70 -7.41 0.33
C VAL A 241 -14.31 -7.39 -0.30
N VAL A 242 -13.94 -6.29 -0.94
CA VAL A 242 -12.58 -6.06 -1.44
C VAL A 242 -11.79 -5.20 -0.45
N GLY A 243 -12.39 -4.13 0.05
CA GLY A 243 -11.72 -3.12 0.85
C GLY A 243 -11.23 -3.62 2.21
N ILE A 244 -12.08 -4.32 2.98
CA ILE A 244 -11.68 -4.84 4.29
C ILE A 244 -10.56 -5.89 4.16
N PRO A 245 -10.68 -6.93 3.31
CA PRO A 245 -9.59 -7.87 3.12
C PRO A 245 -8.28 -7.21 2.68
N ALA A 246 -8.33 -6.24 1.76
CA ALA A 246 -7.15 -5.49 1.32
C ALA A 246 -6.53 -4.64 2.45
N SER A 247 -7.34 -4.09 3.36
CA SER A 247 -6.85 -3.41 4.57
C SER A 247 -6.16 -4.38 5.54
N LEU A 248 -6.72 -5.58 5.70
CA LEU A 248 -6.17 -6.61 6.59
C LEU A 248 -4.86 -7.21 6.06
N GLU A 249 -4.61 -7.20 4.75
CA GLU A 249 -3.33 -7.64 4.18
C GLU A 249 -2.15 -6.87 4.82
N GLN A 250 -2.32 -5.59 5.09
CA GLN A 250 -1.28 -4.77 5.73
C GLN A 250 -1.02 -5.19 7.19
N LEU A 251 -2.05 -5.62 7.91
CA LEU A 251 -1.90 -6.14 9.27
C LEU A 251 -1.15 -7.48 9.28
N VAL A 252 -1.42 -8.35 8.31
CA VAL A 252 -0.71 -9.64 8.19
C VAL A 252 0.79 -9.43 8.03
N LEU A 253 1.21 -8.46 7.22
CA LEU A 253 2.63 -8.13 7.05
C LEU A 253 3.27 -7.58 8.34
N SER A 254 2.53 -6.77 9.10
CA SER A 254 3.00 -6.27 10.39
C SER A 254 3.19 -7.38 11.41
N VAL A 255 2.23 -8.32 11.47
CA VAL A 255 2.32 -9.49 12.36
C VAL A 255 3.48 -10.40 11.94
N LEU A 256 3.67 -10.65 10.64
CA LEU A 256 4.83 -11.38 10.14
C LEU A 256 6.14 -10.79 10.65
N THR A 257 6.30 -9.46 10.56
CA THR A 257 7.52 -8.77 11.02
C THR A 257 7.79 -9.04 12.50
N ILE A 258 6.76 -9.07 13.35
CA ILE A 258 6.91 -9.39 14.78
C ILE A 258 7.46 -10.81 14.95
N PHE A 259 6.91 -11.81 14.25
CA PHE A 259 7.37 -13.19 14.34
C PHE A 259 8.80 -13.36 13.81
N VAL A 260 9.15 -12.72 12.70
CA VAL A 260 10.51 -12.76 12.15
C VAL A 260 11.52 -12.14 13.13
N ASN A 261 11.19 -10.97 13.70
CA ASN A 261 12.03 -10.34 14.72
C ASN A 261 12.21 -11.24 15.95
N TYR A 262 11.16 -11.88 16.41
CA TYR A 262 11.22 -12.83 17.53
C TYR A 262 12.15 -14.02 17.21
N MET A 263 12.01 -14.61 16.02
CA MET A 263 12.87 -15.71 15.56
C MET A 263 14.34 -15.29 15.47
N LEU A 264 14.63 -14.12 14.90
CA LEU A 264 15.98 -13.57 14.81
C LEU A 264 16.58 -13.29 16.19
N THR A 265 15.77 -12.77 17.12
CA THR A 265 16.23 -12.54 18.51
C THR A 265 16.69 -13.82 19.17
N ILE A 266 15.95 -14.92 19.00
CA ILE A 266 16.30 -16.22 19.61
C ILE A 266 17.58 -16.78 18.98
N VAL A 267 17.77 -16.65 17.68
CA VAL A 267 18.86 -17.31 16.94
C VAL A 267 20.16 -16.52 17.01
N SER A 268 20.13 -15.20 16.85
CA SER A 268 21.33 -14.36 16.70
C SER A 268 21.31 -13.09 17.56
N GLY A 269 20.27 -12.91 18.38
CA GLY A 269 20.13 -11.77 19.28
C GLY A 269 19.74 -10.44 18.62
N PRO A 270 19.83 -9.32 19.38
CA PRO A 270 19.32 -8.01 18.93
C PRO A 270 20.00 -7.44 17.69
N VAL A 271 21.27 -7.80 17.45
CA VAL A 271 22.03 -7.33 16.27
C VAL A 271 21.40 -7.81 14.97
N ALA A 272 20.96 -9.08 14.91
CA ALA A 272 20.28 -9.62 13.74
C ALA A 272 18.94 -8.89 13.44
N VAL A 273 18.21 -8.50 14.49
CA VAL A 273 17.00 -7.71 14.36
C VAL A 273 17.30 -6.32 13.80
N ALA A 274 18.40 -5.69 14.23
CA ALA A 274 18.83 -4.39 13.70
C ALA A 274 19.20 -4.49 12.21
N VAL A 275 19.96 -5.52 11.82
CA VAL A 275 20.31 -5.81 10.41
C VAL A 275 19.07 -6.03 9.57
N TYR A 276 18.14 -6.88 10.03
CA TYR A 276 16.88 -7.15 9.36
C TYR A 276 16.06 -5.88 9.18
N THR A 277 15.89 -5.09 10.25
CA THR A 277 15.06 -3.88 10.23
C THR A 277 15.61 -2.83 9.27
N ALA A 278 16.94 -2.59 9.31
CA ALA A 278 17.60 -1.64 8.40
C ALA A 278 17.54 -2.13 6.95
N GLY A 279 17.89 -3.40 6.71
CA GLY A 279 17.87 -3.99 5.38
C GLY A 279 16.47 -4.08 4.78
N TRP A 280 15.46 -4.43 5.59
CA TRP A 280 14.07 -4.54 5.13
C TRP A 280 13.47 -3.21 4.69
N ARG A 281 13.89 -2.07 5.30
CA ARG A 281 13.52 -0.74 4.82
C ARG A 281 13.97 -0.51 3.38
N ILE A 282 15.17 -0.96 3.04
CA ILE A 282 15.73 -0.83 1.68
C ILE A 282 14.98 -1.76 0.71
N ILE A 283 14.71 -2.99 1.11
CA ILE A 283 13.92 -3.95 0.32
C ILE A 283 12.51 -3.40 0.03
N ASN A 284 11.86 -2.78 1.01
CA ASN A 284 10.55 -2.14 0.81
C ASN A 284 10.59 -1.05 -0.28
N ILE A 285 11.64 -0.21 -0.32
CA ILE A 285 11.82 0.77 -1.40
C ILE A 285 11.94 0.04 -2.75
N GLY A 286 12.71 -1.04 -2.78
CA GLY A 286 12.91 -1.84 -3.98
C GLY A 286 11.63 -2.50 -4.51
N MET A 287 10.65 -2.75 -3.65
CA MET A 287 9.35 -3.33 -4.05
C MET A 287 8.36 -2.30 -4.62
N LEU A 288 8.57 -0.99 -4.41
CA LEU A 288 7.61 0.06 -4.85
C LEU A 288 7.23 -0.03 -6.33
N PRO A 289 8.15 -0.28 -7.29
CA PRO A 289 7.78 -0.42 -8.69
C PRO A 289 6.80 -1.58 -8.93
N ALA A 290 7.02 -2.73 -8.30
CA ALA A 290 6.14 -3.88 -8.44
C ALA A 290 4.75 -3.63 -7.83
N ILE A 291 4.70 -2.98 -6.67
CA ILE A 291 3.45 -2.59 -5.99
C ILE A 291 2.68 -1.58 -6.84
N GLY A 292 3.35 -0.58 -7.43
CA GLY A 292 2.71 0.43 -8.27
C GLY A 292 2.10 -0.15 -9.55
N VAL A 293 2.79 -1.08 -10.21
CA VAL A 293 2.24 -1.83 -11.36
C VAL A 293 1.03 -2.67 -10.92
N GLY A 294 1.11 -3.34 -9.79
CA GLY A 294 0.00 -4.11 -9.23
C GLY A 294 -1.22 -3.22 -8.95
N THR A 295 -1.01 -2.05 -8.35
CA THR A 295 -2.10 -1.08 -8.09
C THR A 295 -2.78 -0.63 -9.38
N ALA A 296 -2.04 -0.38 -10.46
CA ALA A 296 -2.59 -0.09 -11.77
C ALA A 296 -3.41 -1.26 -12.34
N ALA A 297 -2.98 -2.49 -12.07
CA ALA A 297 -3.67 -3.69 -12.55
C ALA A 297 -5.08 -3.87 -11.93
N ILE A 298 -5.39 -3.31 -10.74
CA ILE A 298 -6.73 -3.36 -10.14
C ILE A 298 -7.75 -2.72 -11.10
N SER A 299 -7.49 -1.51 -11.55
CA SER A 299 -8.39 -0.77 -12.44
C SER A 299 -8.56 -1.45 -13.79
N VAL A 300 -7.44 -1.85 -14.43
CA VAL A 300 -7.45 -2.48 -15.76
C VAL A 300 -8.13 -3.85 -15.71
N ALA A 301 -7.89 -4.63 -14.66
CA ALA A 301 -8.56 -5.93 -14.46
C ALA A 301 -10.06 -5.76 -14.19
N GLY A 302 -10.46 -4.75 -13.39
CA GLY A 302 -11.85 -4.44 -13.13
C GLY A 302 -12.61 -4.12 -14.41
N VAL A 303 -12.05 -3.24 -15.25
CA VAL A 303 -12.64 -2.89 -16.56
C VAL A 303 -12.73 -4.12 -17.48
N ALA A 304 -11.65 -4.89 -17.61
CA ALA A 304 -11.65 -6.08 -18.45
C ALA A 304 -12.68 -7.12 -17.99
N PHE A 305 -12.82 -7.29 -16.66
CA PHE A 305 -13.80 -8.21 -16.09
C PHE A 305 -15.24 -7.73 -16.29
N GLY A 306 -15.52 -6.41 -16.04
CA GLY A 306 -16.82 -5.81 -16.25
C GLY A 306 -17.28 -5.89 -17.69
N ALA A 307 -16.37 -5.66 -18.64
CA ALA A 307 -16.60 -5.82 -20.07
C ALA A 307 -16.73 -7.28 -20.54
N LYS A 308 -16.59 -8.26 -19.64
CA LYS A 308 -16.53 -9.69 -19.95
C LYS A 308 -15.45 -10.05 -20.97
N LYS A 309 -14.41 -9.21 -21.13
CA LYS A 309 -13.25 -9.42 -22.02
C LYS A 309 -12.15 -10.21 -21.28
N TYR A 310 -12.39 -11.50 -21.02
CA TYR A 310 -11.50 -12.31 -20.19
C TYR A 310 -10.11 -12.56 -20.79
N GLU A 311 -9.96 -12.45 -22.12
CA GLU A 311 -8.62 -12.44 -22.74
C GLU A 311 -7.84 -11.19 -22.38
N ASN A 312 -8.49 -10.02 -22.32
CA ASN A 312 -7.86 -8.78 -21.83
C ASN A 312 -7.48 -8.90 -20.36
N LEU A 313 -8.29 -9.58 -19.54
CA LEU A 313 -7.96 -9.87 -18.14
C LEU A 313 -6.71 -10.77 -18.04
N ARG A 314 -6.55 -11.77 -18.91
CA ARG A 314 -5.34 -12.58 -19.01
C ARG A 314 -4.12 -11.74 -19.41
N VAL A 315 -4.29 -10.88 -20.43
CA VAL A 315 -3.23 -9.95 -20.85
C VAL A 315 -2.84 -9.02 -19.70
N THR A 316 -3.81 -8.49 -18.96
CA THR A 316 -3.58 -7.64 -17.78
C THR A 316 -2.71 -8.35 -16.74
N ALA A 317 -3.11 -9.57 -16.33
CA ALA A 317 -2.38 -10.33 -15.31
C ALA A 317 -0.94 -10.63 -15.75
N ARG A 318 -0.75 -11.15 -16.97
CA ARG A 318 0.57 -11.52 -17.49
C ARG A 318 1.47 -10.31 -17.74
N TYR A 319 0.90 -9.24 -18.29
CA TYR A 319 1.68 -8.04 -18.60
C TYR A 319 2.08 -7.27 -17.34
N ALA A 320 1.20 -7.19 -16.33
CA ALA A 320 1.55 -6.62 -15.04
C ALA A 320 2.73 -7.35 -14.41
N VAL A 321 2.70 -8.70 -14.37
CA VAL A 321 3.84 -9.49 -13.89
C VAL A 321 5.10 -9.20 -14.70
N LYS A 322 5.00 -9.17 -16.04
CA LYS A 322 6.16 -8.92 -16.91
C LYS A 322 6.81 -7.56 -16.62
N VAL A 323 6.04 -6.48 -16.57
CA VAL A 323 6.56 -5.12 -16.33
C VAL A 323 7.14 -5.02 -14.92
N ALA A 324 6.41 -5.51 -13.92
CA ALA A 324 6.88 -5.51 -12.54
C ALA A 324 8.17 -6.36 -12.37
N LEU A 325 8.27 -7.50 -13.05
CA LEU A 325 9.46 -8.36 -12.99
C LEU A 325 10.69 -7.69 -13.62
N ILE A 326 10.52 -7.02 -14.76
CA ILE A 326 11.61 -6.25 -15.38
C ILE A 326 12.11 -5.17 -14.41
N ALA A 327 11.21 -4.41 -13.81
CA ALA A 327 11.58 -3.40 -12.81
C ALA A 327 12.27 -4.04 -11.58
N SER A 328 11.75 -5.17 -11.09
CA SER A 328 12.32 -5.92 -9.97
C SER A 328 13.73 -6.45 -10.27
N ILE A 329 13.99 -6.93 -11.48
CA ILE A 329 15.33 -7.36 -11.90
C ILE A 329 16.30 -6.19 -11.88
N ILE A 330 15.92 -5.03 -12.42
CA ILE A 330 16.76 -3.83 -12.41
C ILE A 330 17.10 -3.43 -10.98
N VAL A 331 16.10 -3.37 -10.10
CA VAL A 331 16.29 -3.03 -8.69
C VAL A 331 17.16 -4.05 -7.98
N CYS A 332 16.93 -5.35 -8.22
CA CYS A 332 17.72 -6.43 -7.65
C CYS A 332 19.22 -6.31 -8.03
N ILE A 333 19.51 -6.02 -9.30
CA ILE A 333 20.88 -5.79 -9.77
C ILE A 333 21.50 -4.58 -9.05
N ILE A 334 20.76 -3.46 -8.97
CA ILE A 334 21.23 -2.24 -8.28
C ILE A 334 21.52 -2.53 -6.81
N LEU A 335 20.60 -3.18 -6.09
CA LEU A 335 20.78 -3.50 -4.68
C LEU A 335 21.93 -4.49 -4.45
N ASN A 336 22.14 -5.44 -5.35
CA ASN A 336 23.23 -6.40 -5.23
C ASN A 336 24.61 -5.76 -5.49
N VAL A 337 24.73 -4.98 -6.58
CA VAL A 337 26.00 -4.33 -6.97
C VAL A 337 26.39 -3.24 -5.97
N PHE A 338 25.43 -2.45 -5.49
CA PHE A 338 25.69 -1.33 -4.58
C PHE A 338 25.38 -1.67 -3.10
N ALA A 339 25.25 -2.94 -2.74
CA ALA A 339 24.90 -3.39 -1.39
C ALA A 339 25.82 -2.77 -0.31
N ASN A 340 27.14 -2.74 -0.53
CA ASN A 340 28.09 -2.17 0.40
C ASN A 340 27.96 -0.66 0.56
N GLN A 341 27.76 0.07 -0.55
CA GLN A 341 27.58 1.53 -0.55
C GLN A 341 26.28 1.93 0.15
N ILE A 342 25.20 1.19 -0.12
CA ILE A 342 23.90 1.41 0.50
C ILE A 342 23.95 1.10 2.00
N ALA A 343 24.58 -0.01 2.39
CA ALA A 343 24.72 -0.39 3.79
C ALA A 343 25.55 0.63 4.57
N PHE A 344 26.56 1.26 3.94
CA PHE A 344 27.39 2.30 4.57
C PHE A 344 26.57 3.51 5.04
N ILE A 345 25.47 3.84 4.36
CA ILE A 345 24.56 4.92 4.77
C ILE A 345 23.97 4.69 6.19
N PHE A 346 23.87 3.43 6.63
CA PHE A 346 23.32 3.06 7.93
C PHE A 346 24.39 2.82 9.02
N SER A 347 25.65 3.07 8.72
CA SER A 347 26.79 2.73 9.57
C SER A 347 27.70 3.93 9.85
N TYR A 348 27.10 5.07 10.24
CA TYR A 348 27.80 6.33 10.44
C TYR A 348 28.76 6.40 11.65
N SER A 349 28.74 5.42 12.58
CA SER A 349 29.60 5.40 13.76
C SER A 349 30.67 4.30 13.68
N GLU A 350 31.84 4.50 14.31
CA GLU A 350 32.93 3.52 14.33
C GLU A 350 32.52 2.14 14.85
N ASN A 351 31.55 2.07 15.74
CA ASN A 351 30.96 0.82 16.23
C ASN A 351 30.01 0.13 15.23
N SER A 352 29.67 0.76 14.11
CA SER A 352 28.69 0.26 13.15
C SER A 352 29.27 -0.31 11.84
N ALA A 353 30.61 -0.34 11.71
CA ALA A 353 31.26 -0.92 10.53
C ALA A 353 30.91 -2.42 10.34
N GLN A 354 30.84 -3.18 11.44
CA GLN A 354 30.42 -4.59 11.40
C GLN A 354 28.94 -4.73 11.00
N LEU A 355 28.10 -3.78 11.40
CA LEU A 355 26.68 -3.73 11.03
C LEU A 355 26.51 -3.47 9.52
N ALA A 356 27.36 -2.62 8.92
CA ALA A 356 27.36 -2.37 7.47
C ALA A 356 27.57 -3.63 6.65
N GLN A 357 28.56 -4.43 7.02
CA GLN A 357 28.84 -5.68 6.31
C GLN A 357 27.70 -6.70 6.44
N ALA A 358 27.10 -6.80 7.63
CA ALA A 358 25.94 -7.67 7.85
C ALA A 358 24.71 -7.19 7.06
N ILE A 359 24.43 -5.86 7.01
CA ILE A 359 23.37 -5.30 6.19
C ILE A 359 23.63 -5.54 4.70
N ALA A 360 24.86 -5.38 4.22
CA ALA A 360 25.20 -5.67 2.84
C ALA A 360 24.96 -7.14 2.48
N GLY A 361 25.37 -8.08 3.34
CA GLY A 361 25.08 -9.50 3.18
C GLY A 361 23.58 -9.81 3.15
N PHE A 362 22.81 -9.19 4.05
CA PHE A 362 21.35 -9.28 4.04
C PHE A 362 20.76 -8.79 2.71
N LEU A 363 21.19 -7.63 2.22
CA LEU A 363 20.68 -7.06 0.96
C LEU A 363 20.98 -7.95 -0.24
N GLN A 364 22.19 -8.55 -0.31
CA GLN A 364 22.58 -9.46 -1.39
C GLN A 364 21.70 -10.72 -1.45
N ILE A 365 21.24 -11.20 -0.29
CA ILE A 365 20.35 -12.35 -0.22
C ILE A 365 18.91 -11.91 -0.49
N MET A 366 18.44 -10.91 0.24
CA MET A 366 17.02 -10.52 0.24
C MET A 366 16.59 -9.69 -0.97
N CYS A 367 17.51 -9.16 -1.78
CA CYS A 367 17.14 -8.57 -3.08
C CYS A 367 16.44 -9.59 -3.99
N LEU A 368 16.72 -10.89 -3.84
CA LEU A 368 16.03 -11.96 -4.57
C LEU A 368 14.53 -12.03 -4.23
N PHE A 369 14.14 -11.60 -3.02
CA PHE A 369 12.74 -11.53 -2.61
C PHE A 369 11.94 -10.62 -3.56
N ILE A 370 12.54 -9.51 -4.00
CA ILE A 370 11.90 -8.54 -4.90
C ILE A 370 11.46 -9.20 -6.23
N LEU A 371 12.17 -10.25 -6.68
CA LEU A 371 11.86 -10.95 -7.94
C LEU A 371 10.55 -11.77 -7.86
N TYR A 372 10.13 -12.18 -6.67
CA TYR A 372 8.90 -12.95 -6.48
C TYR A 372 7.67 -12.08 -6.25
N VAL A 373 7.85 -10.85 -5.75
CA VAL A 373 6.76 -9.90 -5.47
C VAL A 373 5.85 -9.68 -6.69
N PRO A 374 6.35 -9.53 -7.94
CA PRO A 374 5.50 -9.37 -9.12
C PRO A 374 4.43 -10.44 -9.29
N PHE A 375 4.75 -11.70 -9.01
CA PHE A 375 3.81 -12.81 -9.18
C PHE A 375 2.69 -12.76 -8.15
N GLY A 376 3.03 -12.60 -6.87
CA GLY A 376 2.07 -12.57 -5.78
C GLY A 376 1.23 -11.29 -5.76
N ALA A 377 1.87 -10.13 -5.83
CA ALA A 377 1.20 -8.83 -5.78
C ALA A 377 0.29 -8.61 -7.01
N SER A 378 0.75 -8.93 -8.22
CA SER A 378 -0.10 -8.79 -9.41
C SER A 378 -1.30 -9.73 -9.35
N ALA A 379 -1.14 -10.98 -8.89
CA ALA A 379 -2.24 -11.92 -8.72
C ALA A 379 -3.28 -11.41 -7.71
N GLY A 380 -2.83 -10.95 -6.53
CA GLY A 380 -3.69 -10.37 -5.51
C GLY A 380 -4.47 -9.17 -6.03
N ASN A 381 -3.78 -8.21 -6.65
CA ASN A 381 -4.39 -7.01 -7.20
C ASN A 381 -5.39 -7.30 -8.34
N VAL A 382 -5.12 -8.29 -9.20
CA VAL A 382 -6.09 -8.72 -10.22
C VAL A 382 -7.31 -9.36 -9.56
N PHE A 383 -7.16 -10.18 -8.50
CA PHE A 383 -8.30 -10.69 -7.72
C PHE A 383 -9.10 -9.55 -7.07
N GLN A 384 -8.44 -8.53 -6.53
CA GLN A 384 -9.13 -7.32 -6.03
C GLN A 384 -9.91 -6.63 -7.16
N GLY A 385 -9.30 -6.44 -8.34
CA GLY A 385 -9.93 -5.82 -9.50
C GLY A 385 -11.20 -6.53 -9.97
N VAL A 386 -11.22 -7.88 -9.96
CA VAL A 386 -12.41 -8.66 -10.31
C VAL A 386 -13.42 -8.81 -9.15
N GLY A 387 -13.22 -8.11 -8.05
CA GLY A 387 -14.14 -8.13 -6.90
C GLY A 387 -13.97 -9.33 -5.96
N LYS A 388 -12.85 -10.04 -6.03
CA LYS A 388 -12.55 -11.22 -5.20
C LYS A 388 -11.49 -10.91 -4.12
N GLY A 389 -11.70 -9.82 -3.37
CA GLY A 389 -10.77 -9.36 -2.33
C GLY A 389 -10.50 -10.38 -1.24
N THR A 390 -11.50 -11.16 -0.83
CA THR A 390 -11.31 -12.25 0.15
C THR A 390 -10.33 -13.32 -0.36
N ILE A 391 -10.36 -13.64 -1.67
CA ILE A 391 -9.39 -14.57 -2.25
C ILE A 391 -7.99 -13.97 -2.26
N SER A 392 -7.86 -12.67 -2.61
CA SER A 392 -6.59 -11.93 -2.51
C SER A 392 -6.00 -12.05 -1.10
N PHE A 393 -6.79 -11.73 -0.09
CA PHE A 393 -6.38 -11.77 1.33
C PHE A 393 -5.94 -13.18 1.77
N LEU A 394 -6.71 -14.21 1.44
CA LEU A 394 -6.36 -15.59 1.79
C LEU A 394 -5.05 -16.03 1.13
N LEU A 395 -4.86 -15.70 -0.15
CA LEU A 395 -3.64 -16.01 -0.88
C LEU A 395 -2.44 -15.23 -0.33
N THR A 396 -2.61 -13.95 -0.02
CA THR A 396 -1.56 -13.12 0.59
C THR A 396 -1.18 -13.64 1.97
N THR A 397 -2.17 -13.98 2.82
CA THR A 397 -1.92 -14.57 4.14
C THR A 397 -1.22 -15.92 4.03
N PHE A 398 -1.64 -16.78 3.10
CA PHE A 398 -0.98 -18.05 2.87
C PHE A 398 0.48 -17.89 2.43
N ARG A 399 0.73 -16.97 1.49
CA ARG A 399 2.05 -16.70 0.93
C ARG A 399 2.98 -16.03 1.94
N GLU A 400 2.56 -14.86 2.46
CA GLU A 400 3.44 -13.98 3.27
C GLU A 400 3.53 -14.42 4.73
N PHE A 401 2.52 -15.08 5.26
CA PHE A 401 2.50 -15.45 6.67
C PHE A 401 2.75 -16.95 6.86
N ILE A 402 1.90 -17.80 6.30
CA ILE A 402 1.96 -19.24 6.59
C ILE A 402 3.24 -19.86 6.00
N LEU A 403 3.47 -19.72 4.69
CA LEU A 403 4.62 -20.35 4.05
C LEU A 403 5.94 -19.74 4.51
N VAL A 404 6.00 -18.41 4.64
CA VAL A 404 7.21 -17.73 5.13
C VAL A 404 7.58 -18.20 6.53
N LEU A 405 6.63 -18.26 7.47
CA LEU A 405 6.93 -18.71 8.83
C LEU A 405 7.32 -20.19 8.89
N ILE A 406 6.65 -21.06 8.13
CA ILE A 406 6.99 -22.49 8.09
C ILE A 406 8.42 -22.69 7.60
N PHE A 407 8.77 -22.10 6.45
CA PHE A 407 10.11 -22.28 5.88
C PHE A 407 11.20 -21.57 6.71
N ALA A 408 10.91 -20.37 7.26
CA ALA A 408 11.84 -19.68 8.15
C ALA A 408 12.11 -20.50 9.44
N TYR A 409 11.08 -21.11 10.03
CA TYR A 409 11.22 -21.97 11.17
C TYR A 409 12.02 -23.25 10.84
N LEU A 410 11.66 -23.93 9.74
CA LEU A 410 12.33 -25.16 9.34
C LEU A 410 13.81 -24.92 9.07
N LEU A 411 14.17 -23.93 8.26
CA LEU A 411 15.56 -23.68 7.91
C LEU A 411 16.34 -23.03 9.05
N GLY A 412 15.74 -22.10 9.79
CA GLY A 412 16.40 -21.41 10.90
C GLY A 412 16.66 -22.31 12.10
N PHE A 413 15.66 -23.10 12.51
CA PHE A 413 15.71 -23.88 13.78
C PHE A 413 15.90 -25.37 13.54
N VAL A 414 15.12 -26.02 12.68
CA VAL A 414 15.16 -27.48 12.51
C VAL A 414 16.45 -27.89 11.77
N PHE A 415 16.81 -27.17 10.71
CA PHE A 415 18.07 -27.40 9.98
C PHE A 415 19.27 -26.68 10.58
N ASN A 416 19.10 -25.94 11.70
CA ASN A 416 20.15 -25.22 12.40
C ASN A 416 21.00 -24.26 11.51
N MET A 417 20.38 -23.66 10.49
CA MET A 417 21.07 -22.70 9.60
C MET A 417 21.12 -21.28 10.19
N GLY A 418 20.55 -21.06 11.38
CA GLY A 418 20.59 -19.77 12.06
C GLY A 418 19.83 -18.66 11.31
N GLU A 419 20.32 -17.42 11.39
CA GLU A 419 19.70 -16.27 10.74
C GLU A 419 19.68 -16.41 9.21
N PHE A 420 20.72 -16.98 8.62
CA PHE A 420 20.76 -17.27 7.18
C PHE A 420 19.62 -18.20 6.76
N GLY A 421 19.31 -19.21 7.60
CA GLY A 421 18.18 -20.10 7.39
C GLY A 421 16.84 -19.37 7.42
N ILE A 422 16.67 -18.39 8.33
CA ILE A 422 15.45 -17.55 8.40
C ILE A 422 15.29 -16.76 7.10
N TYR A 423 16.36 -16.11 6.60
CA TYR A 423 16.30 -15.34 5.34
C TYR A 423 16.03 -16.25 4.12
N CYS A 424 16.69 -17.39 4.03
CA CYS A 424 16.40 -18.38 2.98
C CYS A 424 14.97 -18.92 3.08
N GLY A 425 14.46 -19.11 4.28
CA GLY A 425 13.07 -19.53 4.52
C GLY A 425 12.05 -18.49 4.04
N MET A 426 12.30 -17.21 4.29
CA MET A 426 11.50 -16.12 3.76
C MET A 426 11.49 -16.11 2.22
N LEU A 427 12.65 -16.31 1.60
CA LEU A 427 12.78 -16.39 0.14
C LEU A 427 12.00 -17.58 -0.42
N LEU A 428 12.18 -18.77 0.13
CA LEU A 428 11.51 -19.97 -0.34
C LEU A 428 10.00 -19.91 -0.12
N GLY A 429 9.58 -19.53 1.08
CA GLY A 429 8.15 -19.41 1.42
C GLY A 429 7.45 -18.36 0.58
N GLY A 430 8.00 -17.15 0.52
CA GLY A 430 7.48 -16.06 -0.30
C GLY A 430 7.50 -16.36 -1.79
N GLY A 431 8.58 -16.98 -2.29
CA GLY A 431 8.73 -17.38 -3.69
C GLY A 431 7.71 -18.45 -4.11
N LEU A 432 7.67 -19.57 -3.39
CA LEU A 432 6.69 -20.65 -3.66
C LEU A 432 5.25 -20.13 -3.54
N GLY A 433 4.96 -19.37 -2.50
CA GLY A 433 3.63 -18.79 -2.32
C GLY A 433 3.25 -17.85 -3.45
N SER A 434 4.18 -17.01 -3.94
CA SER A 434 3.94 -16.11 -5.07
C SER A 434 3.62 -16.86 -6.36
N LEU A 435 4.33 -17.94 -6.65
CA LEU A 435 4.07 -18.79 -7.82
C LEU A 435 2.70 -19.50 -7.70
N ILE A 436 2.34 -19.95 -6.51
CA ILE A 436 1.01 -20.53 -6.24
C ILE A 436 -0.09 -19.48 -6.47
N CYS A 437 0.07 -18.26 -5.95
CA CYS A 437 -0.88 -17.17 -6.16
C CYS A 437 -1.07 -16.88 -7.65
N TYR A 438 0.04 -16.84 -8.41
CA TYR A 438 -0.02 -16.64 -9.86
C TYR A 438 -0.70 -17.78 -10.60
N ALA A 439 -0.43 -19.02 -10.22
CA ALA A 439 -1.13 -20.19 -10.78
C ALA A 439 -2.64 -20.14 -10.48
N CYS A 440 -3.04 -19.70 -9.28
CA CYS A 440 -4.44 -19.55 -8.91
C CYS A 440 -5.18 -18.53 -9.80
N ILE A 441 -4.58 -17.36 -10.09
CA ILE A 441 -5.22 -16.37 -10.96
C ILE A 441 -5.30 -16.87 -12.42
N GLU A 442 -4.26 -17.52 -12.95
CA GLU A 442 -4.29 -18.11 -14.29
C GLU A 442 -5.39 -19.18 -14.40
N LEU A 443 -5.51 -20.07 -13.41
CA LEU A 443 -6.57 -21.08 -13.37
C LEU A 443 -7.97 -20.44 -13.29
N TYR A 444 -8.12 -19.39 -12.50
CA TYR A 444 -9.38 -18.65 -12.40
C TYR A 444 -9.79 -18.04 -13.75
N ILE A 445 -8.86 -17.34 -14.41
CA ILE A 445 -9.11 -16.74 -15.73
C ILE A 445 -9.42 -17.80 -16.77
N ASN A 446 -8.70 -18.93 -16.78
CA ASN A 446 -8.96 -20.05 -17.69
C ASN A 446 -10.37 -20.61 -17.51
N ARG A 447 -10.86 -20.71 -16.26
CA ARG A 447 -12.24 -21.16 -15.99
C ARG A 447 -13.27 -20.16 -16.52
N LEU A 448 -13.03 -18.85 -16.40
CA LEU A 448 -13.91 -17.81 -16.94
C LEU A 448 -14.01 -17.90 -18.47
N ILE A 449 -12.88 -18.06 -19.16
CA ILE A 449 -12.83 -18.18 -20.61
C ILE A 449 -13.56 -19.45 -21.08
N LYS A 450 -13.31 -20.58 -20.42
CA LYS A 450 -14.00 -21.85 -20.76
C LYS A 450 -15.52 -21.73 -20.56
N ARG A 451 -15.99 -21.12 -19.49
CA ARG A 451 -17.41 -20.89 -19.23
C ARG A 451 -18.05 -19.98 -20.27
N ARG A 452 -17.36 -18.92 -20.69
CA ARG A 452 -17.83 -18.02 -21.75
C ARG A 452 -17.99 -18.77 -23.07
N ASN A 453 -16.99 -19.55 -23.49
CA ASN A 453 -17.00 -20.30 -24.72
C ASN A 453 -18.09 -21.41 -24.71
N ALA A 454 -18.36 -22.01 -23.54
CA ALA A 454 -19.42 -23.04 -23.41
C ALA A 454 -20.84 -22.45 -23.49
N ASN A 455 -21.01 -21.18 -23.07
CA ASN A 455 -22.31 -20.49 -23.10
C ASN A 455 -22.57 -19.75 -24.43
N GLY A 456 -21.68 -19.83 -25.41
CA GLY A 456 -21.86 -19.25 -26.75
C GLY A 456 -21.93 -17.73 -26.79
N ILE A 457 -21.39 -17.05 -25.77
CA ILE A 457 -21.40 -15.59 -25.63
C ILE A 457 -20.00 -15.01 -25.92
#